data_2d3703354b803376132358829e477437
#
_entry.id   2d3703354b803376132358829e477437
#
_cell.length_a   1.000
_cell.length_b   1.000
_cell.length_c   1.000
_cell.angle_alpha   90.00
_cell.angle_beta   90.00
_cell.angle_gamma   90.00
#
_symmetry.space_group_name_H-M   'P 1'
#
loop_
_entity.id
_entity.type
_entity.pdbx_description
1 polymer ?
#
loop_
_entity_poly.entity_id
_entity_poly.type
_entity_poly.pdbx_seq_one_letter_code
_entity_poly.pdbx_strand_id
1 'polypeptide(L)'
;MKFNQQVDKRAILILLGCYCNNPRLVKDENLATVEADYPENFHKLIWGAIENLVKKGNLEEITPMLLDTEMSQFEMAYSIWNNNNWWEYIQTAKEEALNEYRNVGRYRDEVRKYSLIRNAIEELKLDVSFIYNESDDVIMQEFSKMTSKDVLKEINSKFTKFKSKWKHGNEENHSFHASEGIKDRLEEHKKQINTYGYPFQSGYLTTVYRGMRPQKFIIRSSISGGGKITKR
;
A
#
# COMPACT_ATOMS: atom_id res chain seq x y z
N MET A 1 -10.72 5.38 25.72
CA MET A 1 -10.44 6.66 25.04
C MET A 1 -11.37 6.77 23.84
N LYS A 2 -12.26 7.78 23.81
CA LYS A 2 -12.99 8.09 22.58
C LYS A 2 -12.02 8.89 21.74
N PHE A 3 -11.46 8.28 20.70
CA PHE A 3 -10.74 9.01 19.68
C PHE A 3 -11.71 9.98 19.02
N ASN A 4 -11.52 11.25 19.21
CA ASN A 4 -12.11 12.24 18.34
C ASN A 4 -11.51 11.95 16.96
N GLN A 5 -12.37 11.61 16.03
CA GLN A 5 -12.01 11.25 14.66
C GLN A 5 -11.54 12.51 13.91
N GLN A 6 -10.41 13.06 14.32
CA GLN A 6 -9.81 14.16 13.56
C GLN A 6 -9.17 13.56 12.31
N VAL A 7 -10.01 13.33 11.35
CA VAL A 7 -9.58 13.16 9.97
C VAL A 7 -9.48 14.56 9.39
N ASP A 8 -8.45 14.83 8.62
CA ASP A 8 -8.43 16.06 7.82
C ASP A 8 -9.55 15.98 6.78
N LYS A 9 -10.73 16.52 7.15
CA LYS A 9 -11.92 16.53 6.30
C LYS A 9 -11.66 17.24 4.97
N ARG A 10 -10.72 18.20 4.96
CA ARG A 10 -10.30 18.90 3.76
C ARG A 10 -9.52 17.96 2.84
N ALA A 11 -8.63 17.13 3.39
CA ALA A 11 -7.90 16.15 2.59
C ALA A 11 -8.84 15.15 1.92
N ILE A 12 -9.88 14.67 2.63
CA ILE A 12 -10.90 13.78 2.07
C ILE A 12 -11.67 14.49 0.94
N LEU A 13 -12.14 15.71 1.18
CA LEU A 13 -12.90 16.49 0.21
C LEU A 13 -12.10 16.66 -1.08
N ILE A 14 -10.87 17.15 -1.00
CA ILE A 14 -9.99 17.35 -2.15
C ILE A 14 -9.70 16.05 -2.87
N LEU A 15 -9.43 14.98 -2.14
CA LEU A 15 -9.10 13.67 -2.72
C LEU A 15 -10.28 13.09 -3.51
N LEU A 16 -11.49 13.11 -2.94
CA LEU A 16 -12.70 12.67 -3.62
C LEU A 16 -12.99 13.54 -4.86
N GLY A 17 -12.76 14.84 -4.77
CA GLY A 17 -12.86 15.75 -5.92
C GLY A 17 -11.86 15.42 -7.02
N CYS A 18 -10.60 15.09 -6.65
CA CYS A 18 -9.59 14.65 -7.61
C CYS A 18 -10.00 13.36 -8.34
N TYR A 19 -10.60 12.39 -7.63
CA TYR A 19 -11.10 11.17 -8.24
C TYR A 19 -12.32 11.42 -9.15
N CYS A 20 -13.18 12.38 -8.81
CA CYS A 20 -14.26 12.78 -9.70
C CYS A 20 -13.75 13.47 -10.98
N ASN A 21 -12.76 14.35 -10.86
CA ASN A 21 -12.17 15.07 -12.00
C ASN A 21 -11.28 14.19 -12.87
N ASN A 22 -10.65 13.16 -12.28
CA ASN A 22 -9.84 12.19 -13.01
C ASN A 22 -9.99 10.78 -12.42
N PRO A 23 -10.98 10.02 -12.88
CA PRO A 23 -11.27 8.67 -12.38
C PRO A 23 -10.13 7.67 -12.57
N ARG A 24 -9.17 7.95 -13.45
CA ARG A 24 -7.99 7.09 -13.66
C ARG A 24 -7.11 6.98 -12.42
N LEU A 25 -7.14 7.99 -11.54
CA LEU A 25 -6.40 7.98 -10.27
C LEU A 25 -6.82 6.83 -9.35
N VAL A 26 -8.07 6.37 -9.44
CA VAL A 26 -8.59 5.24 -8.67
C VAL A 26 -7.91 3.91 -9.06
N LYS A 27 -7.41 3.83 -10.30
CA LYS A 27 -6.69 2.64 -10.82
C LYS A 27 -5.18 2.70 -10.58
N ASP A 28 -4.65 3.84 -10.15
CA ASP A 28 -3.23 4.02 -9.86
C ASP A 28 -2.93 3.48 -8.45
N GLU A 29 -2.15 2.41 -8.36
CA GLU A 29 -1.78 1.77 -7.08
C GLU A 29 -1.14 2.74 -6.06
N ASN A 30 -0.47 3.79 -6.55
CA ASN A 30 0.18 4.78 -5.69
C ASN A 30 -0.79 5.84 -5.17
N LEU A 31 -1.92 6.05 -5.83
CA LEU A 31 -2.89 7.11 -5.52
C LEU A 31 -4.24 6.57 -5.06
N ALA A 32 -4.56 5.32 -5.33
CA ALA A 32 -5.80 4.68 -4.90
C ALA A 32 -5.95 4.64 -3.38
N THR A 33 -7.19 4.75 -2.93
CA THR A 33 -7.62 4.51 -1.56
C THR A 33 -8.58 3.33 -1.51
N VAL A 34 -8.95 2.92 -0.31
CA VAL A 34 -9.94 1.87 -0.08
C VAL A 34 -11.06 2.41 0.80
N GLU A 35 -12.21 1.74 0.84
CA GLU A 35 -13.37 2.16 1.66
C GLU A 35 -13.00 2.39 3.13
N ALA A 36 -12.13 1.54 3.70
CA ALA A 36 -11.66 1.65 5.08
C ALA A 36 -10.88 2.95 5.36
N ASP A 37 -10.38 3.64 4.34
CA ASP A 37 -9.69 4.92 4.51
C ASP A 37 -10.63 6.05 4.93
N TYR A 38 -11.93 5.89 4.72
CA TYR A 38 -12.95 6.90 5.02
C TYR A 38 -13.67 6.61 6.34
N PRO A 39 -13.71 7.55 7.32
CA PRO A 39 -14.33 7.31 8.62
C PRO A 39 -15.85 7.39 8.58
N GLU A 40 -16.41 8.32 7.80
CA GLU A 40 -17.83 8.61 7.76
C GLU A 40 -18.52 7.81 6.65
N ASN A 41 -19.71 7.26 6.94
CA ASN A 41 -20.50 6.51 5.97
C ASN A 41 -20.80 7.30 4.70
N PHE A 42 -21.00 8.60 4.81
CA PHE A 42 -21.21 9.47 3.66
C PHE A 42 -20.01 9.44 2.69
N HIS A 43 -18.78 9.57 3.20
CA HIS A 43 -17.58 9.51 2.37
C HIS A 43 -17.33 8.12 1.80
N LYS A 44 -17.66 7.05 2.56
CA LYS A 44 -17.59 5.66 2.07
C LYS A 44 -18.53 5.43 0.90
N LEU A 45 -19.75 5.98 0.99
CA LEU A 45 -20.73 5.90 -0.10
C LEU A 45 -20.24 6.62 -1.37
N ILE A 46 -19.70 7.85 -1.23
CA ILE A 46 -19.11 8.57 -2.35
C ILE A 46 -17.99 7.74 -2.99
N TRP A 47 -17.07 7.24 -2.18
CA TRP A 47 -15.98 6.39 -2.65
C TRP A 47 -16.50 5.15 -3.38
N GLY A 48 -17.43 4.41 -2.79
CA GLY A 48 -18.02 3.22 -3.37
C GLY A 48 -18.70 3.49 -4.71
N ALA A 49 -19.43 4.62 -4.83
CA ALA A 49 -20.03 5.04 -6.08
C ALA A 49 -18.98 5.38 -7.16
N ILE A 50 -17.92 6.10 -6.78
CA ILE A 50 -16.78 6.39 -7.68
C ILE A 50 -16.14 5.08 -8.15
N GLU A 51 -15.84 4.17 -7.24
CA GLU A 51 -15.21 2.88 -7.56
C GLU A 51 -16.09 2.04 -8.52
N ASN A 52 -17.38 1.98 -8.26
CA ASN A 52 -18.34 1.27 -9.11
C ASN A 52 -18.42 1.88 -10.52
N LEU A 53 -18.48 3.19 -10.62
CA LEU A 53 -18.50 3.90 -11.91
C LEU A 53 -17.20 3.63 -12.71
N VAL A 54 -16.06 3.64 -12.05
CA VAL A 54 -14.75 3.33 -12.66
C VAL A 54 -14.64 1.87 -13.11
N LYS A 55 -15.28 0.93 -12.39
CA LYS A 55 -15.36 -0.49 -12.78
C LYS A 55 -16.28 -0.70 -13.98
N LYS A 56 -17.37 0.07 -14.08
CA LYS A 56 -18.35 -0.03 -15.19
C LYS A 56 -17.81 0.49 -16.51
N GLY A 57 -16.86 1.43 -16.51
CA GLY A 57 -16.33 1.99 -17.75
C GLY A 57 -15.11 2.87 -17.58
N ASN A 58 -14.57 3.34 -18.72
CA ASN A 58 -13.50 4.32 -18.76
C ASN A 58 -14.13 5.72 -18.88
N LEU A 59 -14.35 6.34 -17.74
CA LEU A 59 -14.86 7.70 -17.67
C LEU A 59 -13.68 8.70 -17.72
N GLU A 60 -13.86 9.81 -18.39
CA GLU A 60 -12.93 10.93 -18.34
C GLU A 60 -13.14 11.77 -17.09
N GLU A 61 -14.40 11.90 -16.69
CA GLU A 61 -14.84 12.66 -15.53
C GLU A 61 -16.08 12.04 -14.92
N ILE A 62 -16.24 12.11 -13.61
CA ILE A 62 -17.46 11.74 -12.89
C ILE A 62 -18.21 13.03 -12.53
N THR A 63 -19.38 13.18 -13.13
CA THR A 63 -20.26 14.33 -12.82
C THR A 63 -21.12 14.05 -11.58
N PRO A 64 -21.62 15.11 -10.89
CA PRO A 64 -22.54 14.91 -9.76
C PRO A 64 -23.78 14.10 -10.16
N MET A 65 -24.27 14.28 -11.39
CA MET A 65 -25.44 13.55 -11.90
C MET A 65 -25.17 12.05 -12.08
N LEU A 66 -23.96 11.66 -12.49
CA LEU A 66 -23.58 10.25 -12.56
C LEU A 66 -23.53 9.62 -11.18
N LEU A 67 -23.01 10.34 -10.18
CA LEU A 67 -23.01 9.87 -8.80
C LEU A 67 -24.43 9.71 -8.26
N ASP A 68 -25.31 10.67 -8.51
CA ASP A 68 -26.71 10.59 -8.09
C ASP A 68 -27.44 9.39 -8.72
N THR A 69 -27.22 9.17 -10.01
CA THR A 69 -27.79 8.01 -10.72
C THR A 69 -27.27 6.69 -10.14
N GLU A 70 -25.98 6.60 -9.80
CA GLU A 70 -25.41 5.41 -9.17
C GLU A 70 -25.98 5.19 -7.77
N MET A 71 -26.10 6.25 -6.96
CA MET A 71 -26.59 6.17 -5.60
C MET A 71 -28.08 5.83 -5.53
N SER A 72 -28.89 6.33 -6.49
CA SER A 72 -30.34 6.07 -6.55
C SER A 72 -30.69 4.58 -6.72
N GLN A 73 -29.74 3.74 -7.12
CA GLN A 73 -29.94 2.29 -7.22
C GLN A 73 -30.02 1.60 -5.84
N PHE A 74 -29.60 2.28 -4.76
CA PHE A 74 -29.50 1.73 -3.41
C PHE A 74 -30.29 2.59 -2.41
N GLU A 75 -31.52 2.17 -2.05
CA GLU A 75 -32.46 2.94 -1.25
C GLU A 75 -31.88 3.45 0.08
N MET A 76 -31.19 2.58 0.84
CA MET A 76 -30.58 2.96 2.12
C MET A 76 -29.43 3.97 1.93
N ALA A 77 -28.59 3.77 0.92
CA ALA A 77 -27.49 4.67 0.60
C ALA A 77 -28.02 6.03 0.13
N TYR A 78 -29.10 6.04 -0.67
CA TYR A 78 -29.74 7.24 -1.17
C TYR A 78 -30.36 8.11 -0.08
N SER A 79 -30.86 7.49 1.01
CA SER A 79 -31.34 8.23 2.19
C SER A 79 -30.19 8.99 2.87
N ILE A 80 -29.03 8.35 3.07
CA ILE A 80 -27.84 9.01 3.66
C ILE A 80 -27.34 10.11 2.72
N TRP A 81 -27.33 9.82 1.42
CA TRP A 81 -26.93 10.74 0.37
C TRP A 81 -27.70 12.04 0.44
N ASN A 82 -29.03 11.99 0.41
CA ASN A 82 -29.90 13.16 0.42
C ASN A 82 -29.84 13.97 1.72
N ASN A 83 -29.53 13.32 2.85
CA ASN A 83 -29.43 13.99 4.13
C ASN A 83 -28.15 14.80 4.33
N ASN A 84 -27.16 14.69 3.43
CA ASN A 84 -25.82 15.29 3.59
C ASN A 84 -25.47 16.38 2.58
N ASN A 85 -26.46 17.06 1.98
CA ASN A 85 -26.18 18.14 0.99
C ASN A 85 -25.16 17.73 -0.09
N TRP A 86 -25.28 16.51 -0.56
CA TRP A 86 -24.29 15.85 -1.41
C TRP A 86 -23.92 16.65 -2.67
N TRP A 87 -24.89 17.34 -3.26
CA TRP A 87 -24.67 18.12 -4.48
C TRP A 87 -23.64 19.23 -4.27
N GLU A 88 -23.87 20.05 -3.26
CA GLU A 88 -22.95 21.12 -2.88
C GLU A 88 -21.60 20.58 -2.47
N TYR A 89 -21.58 19.47 -1.70
CA TYR A 89 -20.35 18.80 -1.29
C TYR A 89 -19.50 18.36 -2.50
N ILE A 90 -20.08 17.68 -3.49
CA ILE A 90 -19.36 17.20 -4.67
C ILE A 90 -18.90 18.35 -5.56
N GLN A 91 -19.72 19.39 -5.74
CA GLN A 91 -19.30 20.57 -6.49
C GLN A 91 -18.10 21.25 -5.84
N THR A 92 -18.17 21.53 -4.54
CA THR A 92 -17.06 22.11 -3.79
C THR A 92 -15.81 21.22 -3.84
N ALA A 93 -15.98 19.91 -3.70
CA ALA A 93 -14.86 18.96 -3.79
C ALA A 93 -14.16 19.05 -5.16
N LYS A 94 -14.93 19.09 -6.24
CA LYS A 94 -14.38 19.19 -7.60
C LYS A 94 -13.68 20.52 -7.85
N GLU A 95 -14.23 21.62 -7.37
CA GLU A 95 -13.66 22.96 -7.51
C GLU A 95 -12.33 23.09 -6.74
N GLU A 96 -12.31 22.69 -5.47
CA GLU A 96 -11.09 22.68 -4.66
C GLU A 96 -10.01 21.78 -5.27
N ALA A 97 -10.40 20.63 -5.81
CA ALA A 97 -9.49 19.68 -6.44
C ALA A 97 -8.79 20.21 -7.70
N LEU A 98 -9.39 21.15 -8.45
CA LEU A 98 -8.78 21.74 -9.64
C LEU A 98 -7.49 22.49 -9.29
N ASN A 99 -7.48 23.19 -8.16
CA ASN A 99 -6.32 23.96 -7.70
C ASN A 99 -5.26 23.08 -7.06
N GLU A 100 -5.66 21.94 -6.48
CA GLU A 100 -4.82 21.08 -5.65
C GLU A 100 -4.42 19.77 -6.34
N TYR A 101 -4.74 19.59 -7.61
CA TYR A 101 -4.51 18.34 -8.35
C TYR A 101 -3.05 17.84 -8.30
N ARG A 102 -2.08 18.76 -8.31
CA ARG A 102 -0.65 18.42 -8.22
C ARG A 102 -0.26 17.81 -6.87
N ASN A 103 -1.07 18.04 -5.84
CA ASN A 103 -0.84 17.60 -4.47
C ASN A 103 -1.66 16.36 -4.10
N VAL A 104 -2.33 15.69 -5.05
CA VAL A 104 -3.21 14.54 -4.79
C VAL A 104 -2.52 13.44 -3.98
N GLY A 105 -1.25 13.15 -4.28
CA GLY A 105 -0.47 12.17 -3.53
C GLY A 105 -0.30 12.52 -2.06
N ARG A 106 -0.15 13.81 -1.73
CA ARG A 106 -0.08 14.29 -0.34
C ARG A 106 -1.42 14.10 0.37
N TYR A 107 -2.53 14.49 -0.25
CA TYR A 107 -3.86 14.32 0.35
C TYR A 107 -4.22 12.84 0.56
N ARG A 108 -3.90 12.00 -0.43
CA ARG A 108 -4.04 10.54 -0.29
C ARG A 108 -3.22 10.01 0.88
N ASP A 109 -1.98 10.43 1.01
CA ASP A 109 -1.10 9.99 2.08
C ASP A 109 -1.62 10.44 3.45
N GLU A 110 -2.14 11.66 3.55
CA GLU A 110 -2.76 12.19 4.77
C GLU A 110 -4.00 11.37 5.17
N VAL A 111 -4.93 11.14 4.25
CA VAL A 111 -6.13 10.31 4.50
C VAL A 111 -5.72 8.91 4.96
N ARG A 112 -4.74 8.29 4.31
CA ARG A 112 -4.28 6.93 4.62
C ARG A 112 -3.52 6.86 5.95
N LYS A 113 -2.78 7.88 6.30
CA LYS A 113 -2.07 7.98 7.58
C LYS A 113 -3.05 7.88 8.77
N TYR A 114 -4.12 8.66 8.75
CA TYR A 114 -5.17 8.59 9.77
C TYR A 114 -5.96 7.29 9.74
N SER A 115 -6.19 6.74 8.55
CA SER A 115 -6.82 5.44 8.38
C SER A 115 -6.03 4.32 9.07
N LEU A 116 -4.72 4.30 8.89
CA LEU A 116 -3.85 3.31 9.53
C LEU A 116 -3.93 3.38 11.06
N ILE A 117 -3.92 4.58 11.63
CA ILE A 117 -4.08 4.76 13.09
C ILE A 117 -5.43 4.23 13.56
N ARG A 118 -6.51 4.60 12.87
CA ARG A 118 -7.87 4.19 13.22
C ARG A 118 -8.02 2.67 13.15
N ASN A 119 -7.61 2.05 12.05
CA ASN A 119 -7.71 0.60 11.88
C ASN A 119 -6.80 -0.16 12.86
N ALA A 120 -5.62 0.38 13.19
CA ALA A 120 -4.75 -0.22 14.21
C ALA A 120 -5.43 -0.25 15.59
N ILE A 121 -6.20 0.76 15.93
CA ILE A 121 -6.95 0.81 17.18
C ILE A 121 -8.19 -0.10 17.13
N GLU A 122 -8.98 0.01 16.06
CA GLU A 122 -10.27 -0.65 15.96
C GLU A 122 -10.16 -2.17 15.72
N GLU A 123 -9.30 -2.56 14.78
CA GLU A 123 -9.15 -3.96 14.39
C GLU A 123 -8.11 -4.70 15.24
N LEU A 124 -6.95 -4.08 15.46
CA LEU A 124 -5.84 -4.72 16.16
C LEU A 124 -5.85 -4.46 17.67
N LYS A 125 -6.72 -3.56 18.16
CA LYS A 125 -6.77 -3.10 19.56
C LYS A 125 -5.39 -2.62 20.05
N LEU A 126 -4.60 -2.05 19.15
CA LEU A 126 -3.25 -1.61 19.43
C LEU A 126 -3.26 -0.25 20.14
N ASP A 127 -2.47 -0.11 21.18
CA ASP A 127 -2.14 1.21 21.74
C ASP A 127 -1.18 1.93 20.78
N VAL A 128 -1.66 3.02 20.19
CA VAL A 128 -0.91 3.84 19.24
C VAL A 128 -0.38 5.13 19.85
N SER A 129 -0.46 5.31 21.17
CA SER A 129 -0.03 6.53 21.89
C SER A 129 1.43 6.91 21.63
N PHE A 130 2.24 5.96 21.18
CA PHE A 130 3.64 6.16 20.81
C PHE A 130 3.85 6.82 19.44
N ILE A 131 2.81 6.91 18.58
CA ILE A 131 2.84 7.55 17.27
C ILE A 131 1.84 8.71 17.21
N TYR A 132 0.67 8.53 17.81
CA TYR A 132 -0.44 9.46 17.76
C TYR A 132 -1.02 9.68 19.16
N ASN A 133 -0.84 10.87 19.70
CA ASN A 133 -1.36 11.25 21.00
C ASN A 133 -1.73 12.74 21.01
N GLU A 134 -3.02 13.03 20.94
CA GLU A 134 -3.56 14.40 20.90
C GLU A 134 -3.20 15.25 22.14
N SER A 135 -2.81 14.60 23.24
CA SER A 135 -2.40 15.29 24.48
C SER A 135 -0.90 15.57 24.54
N ASP A 136 -0.12 15.18 23.54
CA ASP A 136 1.33 15.35 23.49
C ASP A 136 1.73 16.07 22.21
N ASP A 137 2.04 17.35 22.34
CA ASP A 137 2.39 18.23 21.22
C ASP A 137 3.64 17.75 20.46
N VAL A 138 4.60 17.11 21.15
CA VAL A 138 5.83 16.61 20.51
C VAL A 138 5.50 15.44 19.59
N ILE A 139 4.72 14.48 20.09
CA ILE A 139 4.27 13.33 19.29
C ILE A 139 3.43 13.81 18.10
N MET A 140 2.53 14.77 18.29
CA MET A 140 1.71 15.31 17.20
C MET A 140 2.53 16.06 16.15
N GLN A 141 3.58 16.79 16.56
CA GLN A 141 4.50 17.42 15.60
C GLN A 141 5.29 16.39 14.80
N GLU A 142 5.74 15.31 15.41
CA GLU A 142 6.42 14.21 14.72
C GLU A 142 5.44 13.49 13.76
N PHE A 143 4.24 13.16 14.24
CA PHE A 143 3.19 12.54 13.42
C PHE A 143 2.82 13.39 12.20
N SER A 144 2.75 14.71 12.34
CA SER A 144 2.45 15.61 11.22
C SER A 144 3.47 15.52 10.07
N LYS A 145 4.73 15.19 10.38
CA LYS A 145 5.83 15.05 9.42
C LYS A 145 5.91 13.64 8.82
N MET A 146 5.29 12.64 9.46
CA MET A 146 5.30 11.25 9.00
C MET A 146 4.46 11.06 7.76
N THR A 147 4.91 10.17 6.89
CA THR A 147 4.10 9.62 5.81
C THR A 147 3.31 8.39 6.29
N SER A 148 2.31 7.96 5.51
CA SER A 148 1.57 6.71 5.79
C SER A 148 2.50 5.50 5.84
N LYS A 149 3.58 5.50 5.05
CA LYS A 149 4.61 4.45 5.07
C LYS A 149 5.41 4.45 6.37
N ASP A 150 5.72 5.62 6.92
CA ASP A 150 6.43 5.74 8.19
C ASP A 150 5.57 5.25 9.35
N VAL A 151 4.29 5.61 9.38
CA VAL A 151 3.32 5.11 10.36
C VAL A 151 3.23 3.58 10.32
N LEU A 152 3.10 2.99 9.13
CA LEU A 152 3.07 1.54 8.97
C LEU A 152 4.38 0.88 9.44
N LYS A 153 5.53 1.51 9.17
CA LYS A 153 6.83 1.04 9.62
C LYS A 153 6.94 1.03 11.13
N GLU A 154 6.47 2.08 11.81
CA GLU A 154 6.48 2.14 13.28
C GLU A 154 5.57 1.08 13.90
N ILE A 155 4.36 0.88 13.37
CA ILE A 155 3.47 -0.19 13.80
C ILE A 155 4.14 -1.57 13.65
N ASN A 156 4.71 -1.85 12.47
CA ASN A 156 5.43 -3.11 12.21
C ASN A 156 6.63 -3.30 13.12
N SER A 157 7.38 -2.24 13.44
CA SER A 157 8.50 -2.28 14.39
C SER A 157 8.05 -2.75 15.76
N LYS A 158 6.91 -2.27 16.26
CA LYS A 158 6.32 -2.73 17.53
C LYS A 158 5.92 -4.20 17.50
N PHE A 159 5.29 -4.65 16.41
CA PHE A 159 4.97 -6.07 16.23
C PHE A 159 6.21 -6.95 16.19
N THR A 160 7.25 -6.52 15.50
CA THR A 160 8.50 -7.26 15.41
C THR A 160 9.16 -7.37 16.78
N LYS A 161 9.22 -6.27 17.54
CA LYS A 161 9.75 -6.27 18.93
C LYS A 161 8.91 -7.17 19.84
N PHE A 162 7.57 -7.12 19.73
CA PHE A 162 6.68 -8.02 20.47
C PHE A 162 6.97 -9.49 20.10
N LYS A 163 6.99 -9.82 18.81
CA LYS A 163 7.25 -11.16 18.31
C LYS A 163 8.62 -11.69 18.79
N SER A 164 9.67 -10.88 18.74
CA SER A 164 11.00 -11.27 19.19
C SER A 164 11.06 -11.57 20.69
N LYS A 165 10.29 -10.81 21.51
CA LYS A 165 10.23 -11.02 22.97
C LYS A 165 9.55 -12.34 23.36
N TRP A 166 8.59 -12.81 22.56
CA TRP A 166 7.81 -14.01 22.85
C TRP A 166 8.27 -15.26 22.08
N LYS A 167 9.31 -15.12 21.29
CA LYS A 167 9.90 -16.22 20.56
C LYS A 167 10.80 -17.03 21.50
N HIS A 168 10.18 -17.89 22.32
CA HIS A 168 10.87 -18.85 23.17
C HIS A 168 10.85 -20.22 22.49
N GLY A 169 12.05 -20.77 22.25
CA GLY A 169 12.24 -22.14 21.79
C GLY A 169 12.71 -22.27 20.34
N ASN A 170 13.47 -23.30 20.13
CA ASN A 170 14.24 -23.75 18.95
C ASN A 170 13.52 -23.79 17.60
N GLU A 171 12.81 -22.77 17.20
CA GLU A 171 12.66 -22.51 15.79
C GLU A 171 13.91 -21.76 15.33
N GLU A 172 14.85 -22.47 14.76
CA GLU A 172 15.89 -21.91 13.91
C GLU A 172 15.24 -21.16 12.76
N ASN A 173 14.65 -20.01 13.09
CA ASN A 173 14.34 -19.03 12.06
C ASN A 173 15.68 -18.44 11.66
N HIS A 174 16.20 -18.91 10.55
CA HIS A 174 17.26 -18.27 9.81
C HIS A 174 16.84 -16.90 9.26
N SER A 175 16.23 -16.04 10.09
CA SER A 175 16.19 -14.61 9.82
C SER A 175 17.58 -14.07 10.17
N PHE A 176 18.53 -14.35 9.32
CA PHE A 176 19.81 -13.67 9.35
C PHE A 176 19.55 -12.18 9.16
N HIS A 177 19.88 -11.36 10.16
CA HIS A 177 20.21 -9.98 9.84
C HIS A 177 21.22 -10.04 8.70
N ALA A 178 20.94 -9.29 7.62
CA ALA A 178 21.82 -9.35 6.43
C ALA A 178 23.30 -9.06 6.76
N SER A 179 23.58 -8.47 7.92
CA SER A 179 24.91 -8.18 8.46
C SER A 179 25.51 -9.32 9.32
N GLU A 180 24.70 -10.21 9.91
CA GLU A 180 25.21 -11.35 10.67
C GLU A 180 25.57 -12.49 9.72
N GLY A 181 26.79 -12.95 9.83
CA GLY A 181 27.30 -14.04 9.01
C GLY A 181 27.80 -13.64 7.62
N ILE A 182 27.83 -12.34 7.26
CA ILE A 182 28.44 -11.89 5.98
C ILE A 182 29.92 -12.33 5.91
N LYS A 183 30.66 -12.21 7.01
CA LYS A 183 32.06 -12.62 7.04
C LYS A 183 32.22 -14.13 6.81
N ASP A 184 31.40 -14.92 7.49
CA ASP A 184 31.44 -16.39 7.37
C ASP A 184 31.00 -16.84 5.97
N ARG A 185 29.96 -16.22 5.42
CA ARG A 185 29.52 -16.46 4.03
C ARG A 185 30.54 -16.01 3.00
N LEU A 186 31.25 -14.91 3.25
CA LEU A 186 32.34 -14.46 2.38
C LEU A 186 33.54 -15.43 2.46
N GLU A 187 33.85 -16.00 3.64
CA GLU A 187 34.87 -16.99 3.79
C GLU A 187 34.49 -18.35 3.17
N GLU A 188 33.26 -18.79 3.35
CA GLU A 188 32.72 -19.95 2.63
C GLU A 188 32.70 -19.71 1.11
N HIS A 189 32.27 -18.54 0.66
CA HIS A 189 32.35 -18.19 -0.76
C HIS A 189 33.80 -18.17 -1.27
N LYS A 190 34.76 -17.67 -0.50
CA LYS A 190 36.18 -17.71 -0.86
C LYS A 190 36.70 -19.16 -0.93
N LYS A 191 36.29 -20.03 -0.02
CA LYS A 191 36.61 -21.46 -0.05
C LYS A 191 35.96 -22.19 -1.22
N GLN A 192 34.72 -21.80 -1.61
CA GLN A 192 34.00 -22.39 -2.73
C GLN A 192 34.43 -21.85 -4.12
N ILE A 193 35.23 -20.78 -4.14
CA ILE A 193 35.69 -20.15 -5.39
C ILE A 193 36.52 -21.09 -6.26
N ASN A 194 37.18 -22.09 -5.66
CA ASN A 194 38.07 -23.01 -6.39
C ASN A 194 37.43 -24.29 -6.95
N THR A 195 36.14 -24.52 -6.73
CA THR A 195 35.43 -25.67 -7.28
C THR A 195 34.61 -25.29 -8.49
N TYR A 196 35.16 -25.55 -9.69
CA TYR A 196 34.37 -25.52 -10.92
C TYR A 196 33.42 -26.71 -10.93
N GLY A 197 32.14 -26.44 -11.25
CA GLY A 197 31.16 -27.48 -11.52
C GLY A 197 31.31 -28.07 -12.92
N TYR A 198 30.40 -28.97 -13.30
CA TYR A 198 30.35 -29.50 -14.68
C TYR A 198 30.16 -28.37 -15.68
N PRO A 199 30.92 -28.36 -16.79
CA PRO A 199 30.83 -27.29 -17.77
C PRO A 199 29.45 -27.23 -18.45
N PHE A 200 28.95 -26.04 -18.73
CA PHE A 200 27.83 -25.86 -19.63
C PHE A 200 28.28 -26.08 -21.07
N GLN A 201 27.33 -26.34 -21.97
CA GLN A 201 27.61 -26.42 -23.42
C GLN A 201 28.18 -25.10 -23.98
N SER A 202 27.94 -23.98 -23.33
CA SER A 202 28.49 -22.67 -23.68
C SER A 202 29.67 -22.35 -22.74
N GLY A 203 30.85 -22.10 -23.33
CA GLY A 203 32.04 -21.69 -22.57
C GLY A 203 31.80 -20.38 -21.81
N TYR A 204 31.05 -19.43 -22.41
CA TYR A 204 30.67 -18.18 -21.76
C TYR A 204 29.85 -18.43 -20.48
N LEU A 205 28.82 -19.27 -20.55
CA LEU A 205 28.01 -19.62 -19.38
C LEU A 205 28.82 -20.36 -18.32
N THR A 206 29.76 -21.21 -18.75
CA THR A 206 30.67 -21.90 -17.82
C THR A 206 31.55 -20.90 -17.06
N THR A 207 32.06 -19.89 -17.74
CA THR A 207 32.87 -18.84 -17.13
C THR A 207 32.08 -17.98 -16.14
N VAL A 208 30.88 -17.52 -16.56
CA VAL A 208 30.03 -16.65 -15.75
C VAL A 208 29.49 -17.35 -14.51
N TYR A 209 28.99 -18.58 -14.67
CA TYR A 209 28.37 -19.36 -13.57
C TYR A 209 29.32 -20.37 -12.91
N ARG A 210 30.57 -20.45 -13.38
CA ARG A 210 31.56 -21.41 -12.91
C ARG A 210 31.12 -22.88 -12.99
N GLY A 211 30.27 -23.19 -13.97
CA GLY A 211 29.73 -24.55 -14.20
C GLY A 211 28.50 -24.89 -13.35
N MET A 212 27.91 -26.05 -13.64
CA MET A 212 26.79 -26.62 -12.90
C MET A 212 27.31 -27.30 -11.64
N ARG A 213 26.84 -26.85 -10.48
CA ARG A 213 27.22 -27.44 -9.20
C ARG A 213 26.16 -28.43 -8.73
N PRO A 214 26.54 -29.53 -8.04
CA PRO A 214 25.57 -30.38 -7.34
C PRO A 214 24.71 -29.54 -6.39
N GLN A 215 23.42 -29.92 -6.25
CA GLN A 215 22.46 -29.25 -5.38
C GLN A 215 22.04 -27.83 -5.86
N LYS A 216 22.41 -27.39 -7.06
CA LYS A 216 21.89 -26.17 -7.67
C LYS A 216 20.84 -26.52 -8.71
N PHE A 217 19.67 -25.91 -8.59
CA PHE A 217 18.60 -26.02 -9.58
C PHE A 217 18.75 -24.92 -10.61
N ILE A 218 18.89 -25.29 -11.88
CA ILE A 218 19.07 -24.34 -12.99
C ILE A 218 17.89 -24.47 -13.92
N ILE A 219 17.10 -23.40 -14.02
CA ILE A 219 15.98 -23.32 -14.97
C ILE A 219 16.46 -22.58 -16.22
N ARG A 220 16.34 -23.23 -17.37
CA ARG A 220 16.55 -22.63 -18.67
C ARG A 220 15.19 -22.40 -19.35
N SER A 221 14.83 -21.16 -19.58
CA SER A 221 13.62 -20.79 -20.29
C SER A 221 13.94 -20.12 -21.62
N SER A 222 13.10 -20.32 -22.62
CA SER A 222 13.11 -19.60 -23.87
C SER A 222 11.67 -19.33 -24.30
N ILE A 223 11.47 -18.29 -25.09
CA ILE A 223 10.17 -18.03 -25.74
C ILE A 223 9.76 -19.22 -26.62
N SER A 224 8.46 -19.42 -26.81
CA SER A 224 7.93 -20.42 -27.70
C SER A 224 8.50 -20.23 -29.12
N GLY A 225 9.03 -21.29 -29.73
CA GLY A 225 9.72 -21.23 -31.03
C GLY A 225 11.22 -20.93 -30.94
N GLY A 226 11.80 -20.66 -29.76
CA GLY A 226 13.21 -20.31 -29.55
C GLY A 226 14.20 -21.47 -29.58
N GLY A 227 13.97 -22.53 -30.38
CA GLY A 227 14.96 -23.55 -30.72
C GLY A 227 15.52 -24.36 -29.54
N LYS A 228 14.66 -24.84 -28.62
CA LYS A 228 15.07 -25.86 -27.63
C LYS A 228 15.31 -27.21 -28.35
N ILE A 229 16.52 -27.43 -28.82
CA ILE A 229 16.93 -28.75 -29.30
C ILE A 229 17.45 -29.51 -28.06
N THR A 230 16.66 -30.46 -27.60
CA THR A 230 17.15 -31.51 -26.70
C THR A 230 17.95 -32.51 -27.54
N LYS A 231 19.26 -32.39 -27.57
CA LYS A 231 20.10 -33.50 -27.96
C LYS A 231 20.08 -34.50 -26.79
N ARG A 232 19.53 -35.71 -27.07
CA ARG A 232 19.73 -36.87 -26.21
C ARG A 232 21.17 -37.34 -26.23
#